data_e71ec3f31e1405b54edf79c2c5aef809
#
_entry.id   e71ec3f31e1405b54edf79c2c5aef809
#
_cell.length_a   1.000
_cell.length_b   1.000
_cell.length_c   1.000
_cell.angle_alpha   90.00
_cell.angle_beta   90.00
_cell.angle_gamma   90.00
#
_symmetry.space_group_name_H-M   'P 1'
#
loop_
_entity.id
_entity.type
_entity.pdbx_description
1 polymer ?
#
loop_
_entity_poly.entity_id
_entity_poly.type
_entity_poly.pdbx_seq_one_letter_code
_entity_poly.pdbx_strand_id
1 'polypeptide(L)'
;MAVADRLAERGLEIPPAQVIPPGVRLTYRRLVRWGDVAYIAGHGPTNGESWGSKLGKVGRELTVEEAVAAAELTALNVLGTIERELGGLDGIACWLKVNGYVNAVDGFTEQARVINGFSDLILDLYGEDRLAARTSIGVPHLPFDMPVEVDAVVALA
;
A
#
# COMPACT_ATOMS: atom_id res chain seq x y z
N MET A 1 -16.90 8.89 -12.56
CA MET A 1 -15.54 8.80 -13.15
C MET A 1 -14.89 7.54 -12.60
N ALA A 2 -14.36 6.70 -13.47
CA ALA A 2 -13.69 5.46 -13.07
C ALA A 2 -12.41 5.76 -12.25
N VAL A 3 -11.98 4.84 -11.41
CA VAL A 3 -10.75 5.01 -10.61
C VAL A 3 -9.53 5.15 -11.51
N ALA A 4 -9.49 4.42 -12.63
CA ALA A 4 -8.42 4.52 -13.62
C ALA A 4 -8.29 5.94 -14.22
N ASP A 5 -9.42 6.62 -14.47
CA ASP A 5 -9.40 8.00 -14.98
C ASP A 5 -8.79 8.95 -13.95
N ARG A 6 -9.13 8.79 -12.67
CA ARG A 6 -8.58 9.61 -11.58
C ARG A 6 -7.07 9.39 -11.38
N LEU A 7 -6.59 8.16 -11.55
CA LEU A 7 -5.14 7.88 -11.55
C LEU A 7 -4.45 8.62 -12.71
N ALA A 8 -5.02 8.53 -13.93
CA ALA A 8 -4.47 9.20 -15.10
C ALA A 8 -4.45 10.73 -14.97
N GLU A 9 -5.49 11.34 -14.41
CA GLU A 9 -5.54 12.78 -14.12
C GLU A 9 -4.43 13.24 -13.17
N ARG A 10 -4.01 12.37 -12.25
CA ARG A 10 -2.88 12.62 -11.34
C ARG A 10 -1.51 12.29 -11.94
N GLY A 11 -1.48 11.75 -13.15
CA GLY A 11 -0.25 11.26 -13.77
C GLY A 11 0.36 10.07 -13.05
N LEU A 12 -0.46 9.29 -12.34
CA LEU A 12 -0.04 8.09 -11.60
C LEU A 12 -0.32 6.84 -12.42
N GLU A 13 0.62 5.93 -12.40
CA GLU A 13 0.52 4.61 -13.03
C GLU A 13 0.66 3.50 -11.99
N ILE A 14 -0.12 2.44 -12.15
CA ILE A 14 0.04 1.22 -11.34
C ILE A 14 1.37 0.57 -11.74
N PRO A 15 2.27 0.34 -10.78
CA PRO A 15 3.56 -0.27 -11.08
C PRO A 15 3.40 -1.73 -11.53
N PRO A 16 4.39 -2.25 -12.26
CA PRO A 16 4.43 -3.68 -12.58
C PRO A 16 4.36 -4.54 -11.31
N ALA A 17 3.76 -5.73 -11.43
CA ALA A 17 3.72 -6.66 -10.31
C ALA A 17 5.13 -6.98 -9.81
N GLN A 18 5.29 -7.05 -8.49
CA GLN A 18 6.55 -7.46 -7.88
C GLN A 18 6.99 -8.83 -8.43
N VAL A 19 8.19 -8.88 -8.98
CA VAL A 19 8.80 -10.11 -9.46
C VAL A 19 9.31 -10.91 -8.26
N ILE A 20 8.91 -12.17 -8.20
CA ILE A 20 9.39 -13.11 -7.18
C ILE A 20 10.68 -13.73 -7.70
N PRO A 21 11.80 -13.65 -6.96
CA PRO A 21 13.06 -14.24 -7.40
C PRO A 21 12.93 -15.74 -7.66
N PRO A 22 13.69 -16.28 -8.63
CA PRO A 22 13.72 -17.71 -8.90
C PRO A 22 14.02 -18.53 -7.63
N GLY A 23 13.27 -19.60 -7.41
CA GLY A 23 13.44 -20.47 -6.23
C GLY A 23 12.73 -20.01 -4.96
N VAL A 24 12.17 -18.80 -4.93
CA VAL A 24 11.33 -18.34 -3.82
C VAL A 24 9.91 -18.83 -4.02
N ARG A 25 9.39 -19.59 -3.05
CA ARG A 25 8.01 -20.03 -3.02
C ARG A 25 7.20 -19.14 -2.07
N LEU A 26 6.16 -18.50 -2.59
CA LEU A 26 5.17 -17.85 -1.73
C LEU A 26 4.25 -18.92 -1.13
N THR A 27 4.11 -18.92 0.19
CA THR A 27 3.23 -19.80 0.94
C THR A 27 1.94 -19.10 1.38
N TYR A 28 1.63 -17.97 0.75
CA TYR A 28 0.43 -17.16 0.99
C TYR A 28 -0.09 -16.59 -0.34
N ARG A 29 -1.33 -16.09 -0.31
CA ARG A 29 -1.92 -15.35 -1.43
C ARG A 29 -1.82 -13.85 -1.18
N ARG A 30 -1.60 -13.07 -2.24
CA ARG A 30 -1.57 -11.61 -2.15
C ARG A 30 -2.93 -11.00 -1.88
N LEU A 31 -3.99 -11.70 -2.32
CA LEU A 31 -5.38 -11.35 -2.05
C LEU A 31 -6.20 -12.64 -1.84
N VAL A 32 -7.10 -12.59 -0.87
CA VAL A 32 -8.11 -13.63 -0.63
C VAL A 32 -9.49 -12.97 -0.61
N ARG A 33 -10.37 -13.38 -1.50
CA ARG A 33 -11.77 -12.99 -1.48
C ARG A 33 -12.59 -14.02 -0.71
N TRP A 34 -13.46 -13.52 0.18
CA TRP A 34 -14.46 -14.32 0.88
C TRP A 34 -15.80 -13.59 0.88
N GLY A 35 -16.77 -14.07 0.08
CA GLY A 35 -18.02 -13.36 -0.17
C GLY A 35 -17.75 -12.01 -0.81
N ASP A 36 -18.26 -10.96 -0.17
CA ASP A 36 -18.09 -9.56 -0.60
C ASP A 36 -16.97 -8.84 0.15
N VAL A 37 -16.02 -9.59 0.73
CA VAL A 37 -14.85 -9.02 1.41
C VAL A 37 -13.57 -9.57 0.76
N ALA A 38 -12.61 -8.70 0.54
CA ALA A 38 -11.26 -9.08 0.10
C ALA A 38 -10.22 -8.65 1.13
N TYR A 39 -9.35 -9.60 1.48
CA TYR A 39 -8.20 -9.42 2.37
C TYR A 39 -6.94 -9.30 1.51
N ILE A 40 -6.23 -8.20 1.67
CA ILE A 40 -5.01 -7.90 0.92
C ILE A 40 -3.81 -8.06 1.86
N ALA A 41 -2.87 -8.90 1.45
CA ALA A 41 -1.63 -9.12 2.20
C ALA A 41 -0.74 -7.88 2.24
N GLY A 42 0.28 -7.89 3.10
CA GLY A 42 1.27 -6.82 3.19
C GLY A 42 1.95 -6.54 1.85
N HIS A 43 1.99 -5.27 1.48
CA HIS A 43 2.66 -4.74 0.31
C HIS A 43 3.66 -3.68 0.72
N GLY A 44 4.75 -3.58 -0.01
CA GLY A 44 5.76 -2.53 0.11
C GLY A 44 5.87 -1.67 -1.15
N PRO A 45 6.77 -0.67 -1.14
CA PRO A 45 6.96 0.27 -2.24
C PRO A 45 7.84 -0.33 -3.33
N THR A 46 7.32 -1.30 -4.10
CA THR A 46 8.04 -1.97 -5.19
C THR A 46 7.73 -1.38 -6.56
N ASN A 47 8.64 -1.58 -7.49
CA ASN A 47 8.49 -1.24 -8.90
C ASN A 47 8.94 -2.41 -9.77
N GLY A 48 8.15 -3.49 -9.76
CA GLY A 48 8.45 -4.72 -10.48
C GLY A 48 9.65 -5.47 -9.88
N GLU A 49 10.79 -5.44 -10.56
CA GLU A 49 12.03 -6.11 -10.14
C GLU A 49 12.83 -5.34 -9.08
N SER A 50 12.49 -4.08 -8.85
CA SER A 50 13.24 -3.17 -7.97
C SER A 50 12.38 -2.57 -6.87
N TRP A 51 13.03 -1.95 -5.90
CA TRP A 51 12.37 -1.06 -4.95
C TRP A 51 12.17 0.32 -5.58
N GLY A 52 10.98 0.86 -5.46
CA GLY A 52 10.65 2.21 -5.93
C GLY A 52 10.93 3.30 -4.90
N SER A 53 11.56 2.94 -3.77
CA SER A 53 11.97 3.85 -2.71
C SER A 53 13.36 3.49 -2.21
N LYS A 54 13.97 4.38 -1.42
CA LYS A 54 15.09 4.01 -0.57
C LYS A 54 14.67 2.94 0.44
N LEU A 55 15.60 2.08 0.82
CA LEU A 55 15.46 1.12 1.91
C LEU A 55 16.06 1.71 3.20
N GLY A 56 15.60 1.21 4.34
CA GLY A 56 16.09 1.64 5.63
C GLY A 56 15.02 2.26 6.52
N LYS A 57 15.47 2.91 7.59
CA LYS A 57 14.60 3.47 8.63
C LYS A 57 14.23 4.92 8.34
N VAL A 58 12.97 5.21 8.57
CA VAL A 58 12.48 6.60 8.61
C VAL A 58 13.07 7.30 9.83
N GLY A 59 13.63 8.47 9.59
CA GLY A 59 14.38 9.24 10.59
C GLY A 59 15.88 8.97 10.60
N ARG A 60 16.38 8.07 9.71
CA ARG A 60 17.81 7.84 9.50
C ARG A 60 18.16 7.80 8.01
N GLU A 61 17.80 6.74 7.28
CA GLU A 61 18.04 6.62 5.84
C GLU A 61 17.03 7.40 5.01
N LEU A 62 15.77 7.50 5.50
CA LEU A 62 14.70 8.22 4.83
C LEU A 62 14.24 9.40 5.67
N THR A 63 13.90 10.50 4.99
CA THR A 63 13.08 11.57 5.56
C THR A 63 11.62 11.14 5.67
N VAL A 64 10.81 11.91 6.41
CA VAL A 64 9.37 11.67 6.50
C VAL A 64 8.71 11.80 5.12
N GLU A 65 9.10 12.79 4.34
CA GLU A 65 8.58 13.04 2.99
C GLU A 65 8.89 11.90 2.03
N GLU A 66 10.11 11.34 2.09
CA GLU A 66 10.46 10.15 1.29
C GLU A 66 9.66 8.93 1.71
N ALA A 67 9.36 8.77 3.00
CA ALA A 67 8.52 7.70 3.51
C ALA A 67 7.04 7.87 3.14
N VAL A 68 6.51 9.10 3.09
CA VAL A 68 5.17 9.42 2.58
C VAL A 68 5.06 9.02 1.11
N ALA A 69 6.05 9.36 0.27
CA ALA A 69 6.08 8.94 -1.14
C ALA A 69 6.16 7.40 -1.27
N ALA A 70 6.91 6.73 -0.41
CA ALA A 70 6.96 5.26 -0.36
C ALA A 70 5.60 4.65 0.02
N ALA A 71 4.84 5.29 0.93
CA ALA A 71 3.49 4.86 1.31
C ALA A 71 2.49 5.05 0.15
N GLU A 72 2.58 6.14 -0.63
CA GLU A 72 1.77 6.34 -1.84
C GLU A 72 2.08 5.26 -2.89
N LEU A 73 3.35 4.96 -3.14
CA LEU A 73 3.75 3.87 -4.04
C LEU A 73 3.24 2.51 -3.53
N THR A 74 3.24 2.29 -2.22
CA THR A 74 2.67 1.08 -1.62
C THR A 74 1.17 0.97 -1.90
N ALA A 75 0.42 2.09 -1.85
CA ALA A 75 -1.00 2.11 -2.23
C ALA A 75 -1.20 1.72 -3.70
N LEU A 76 -0.37 2.20 -4.61
CA LEU A 76 -0.41 1.80 -6.02
C LEU A 76 -0.13 0.30 -6.21
N ASN A 77 0.76 -0.29 -5.41
CA ASN A 77 1.02 -1.74 -5.42
C ASN A 77 -0.18 -2.55 -4.91
N VAL A 78 -0.86 -2.08 -3.86
CA VAL A 78 -2.11 -2.68 -3.36
C VAL A 78 -3.20 -2.61 -4.43
N LEU A 79 -3.41 -1.43 -5.04
CA LEU A 79 -4.35 -1.25 -6.14
C LEU A 79 -4.04 -2.18 -7.32
N GLY A 80 -2.78 -2.31 -7.68
CA GLY A 80 -2.35 -3.21 -8.75
C GLY A 80 -2.65 -4.69 -8.45
N THR A 81 -2.55 -5.12 -7.21
CA THR A 81 -2.96 -6.46 -6.80
C THR A 81 -4.48 -6.62 -6.90
N ILE A 82 -5.25 -5.64 -6.43
CA ILE A 82 -6.72 -5.65 -6.54
C ILE A 82 -7.14 -5.71 -8.01
N GLU A 83 -6.57 -4.88 -8.87
CA GLU A 83 -6.88 -4.85 -10.29
C GLU A 83 -6.64 -6.20 -10.98
N ARG A 84 -5.50 -6.82 -10.71
CA ARG A 84 -5.12 -8.12 -11.30
C ARG A 84 -5.97 -9.29 -10.80
N GLU A 85 -6.30 -9.29 -9.50
CA GLU A 85 -7.00 -10.43 -8.86
C GLU A 85 -8.53 -10.32 -8.97
N LEU A 86 -9.08 -9.10 -9.05
CA LEU A 86 -10.53 -8.84 -9.08
C LEU A 86 -11.02 -8.30 -10.42
N GLY A 87 -10.12 -7.96 -11.35
CA GLY A 87 -10.47 -7.52 -12.70
C GLY A 87 -10.84 -6.03 -12.80
N GLY A 88 -10.54 -5.22 -11.79
CA GLY A 88 -10.75 -3.79 -11.82
C GLY A 88 -10.79 -3.15 -10.43
N LEU A 89 -10.80 -1.82 -10.40
CA LEU A 89 -10.74 -1.02 -9.17
C LEU A 89 -12.11 -0.45 -8.75
N ASP A 90 -13.04 -0.33 -9.68
CA ASP A 90 -14.34 0.31 -9.44
C ASP A 90 -15.29 -0.56 -8.58
N GLY A 91 -15.00 -1.87 -8.46
CA GLY A 91 -15.75 -2.81 -7.63
C GLY A 91 -15.53 -2.68 -6.12
N ILE A 92 -14.66 -1.77 -5.66
CA ILE A 92 -14.46 -1.52 -4.23
C ILE A 92 -15.60 -0.64 -3.71
N ALA A 93 -16.44 -1.20 -2.84
CA ALA A 93 -17.52 -0.47 -2.19
C ALA A 93 -17.01 0.41 -1.03
N CYS A 94 -16.07 -0.13 -0.23
CA CYS A 94 -15.49 0.58 0.91
C CYS A 94 -14.16 -0.04 1.33
N TRP A 95 -13.21 0.77 1.77
CA TRP A 95 -12.02 0.33 2.49
C TRP A 95 -12.41 0.12 3.95
N LEU A 96 -12.35 -1.12 4.44
CA LEU A 96 -12.81 -1.46 5.80
C LEU A 96 -11.71 -1.27 6.83
N LYS A 97 -10.49 -1.73 6.52
CA LYS A 97 -9.34 -1.67 7.40
C LYS A 97 -8.06 -1.45 6.61
N VAL A 98 -7.19 -0.61 7.16
CA VAL A 98 -5.81 -0.40 6.71
C VAL A 98 -4.89 -0.50 7.92
N ASN A 99 -3.88 -1.34 7.86
CA ASN A 99 -2.79 -1.41 8.82
C ASN A 99 -1.50 -0.94 8.13
N GLY A 100 -0.93 0.15 8.63
CA GLY A 100 0.33 0.70 8.14
C GLY A 100 1.45 0.48 9.16
N TYR A 101 2.55 -0.06 8.68
CA TYR A 101 3.76 -0.35 9.46
C TYR A 101 4.90 0.49 8.93
N VAL A 102 5.57 1.22 9.82
CA VAL A 102 6.68 2.11 9.48
C VAL A 102 7.96 1.60 10.13
N ASN A 103 8.95 1.23 9.31
CA ASN A 103 10.29 0.92 9.77
C ASN A 103 10.98 2.22 10.20
N ALA A 104 11.02 2.50 11.48
CA ALA A 104 11.47 3.79 11.99
C ALA A 104 12.56 3.65 13.07
N VAL A 105 13.27 4.74 13.30
CA VAL A 105 14.19 4.83 14.44
C VAL A 105 13.44 4.89 15.75
N ASP A 106 14.13 4.57 16.85
CA ASP A 106 13.57 4.69 18.20
C ASP A 106 13.13 6.14 18.46
N GLY A 107 11.97 6.28 19.10
CA GLY A 107 11.41 7.59 19.41
C GLY A 107 10.72 8.31 18.25
N PHE A 108 10.65 7.70 17.06
CA PHE A 108 9.87 8.26 15.95
C PHE A 108 8.36 8.24 16.28
N THR A 109 7.66 9.34 16.05
CA THR A 109 6.24 9.51 16.44
C THR A 109 5.32 9.95 15.30
N GLU A 110 5.84 10.08 14.06
CA GLU A 110 5.07 10.56 12.90
C GLU A 110 4.57 9.44 11.97
N GLN A 111 4.36 8.22 12.51
CA GLN A 111 3.90 7.08 11.71
C GLN A 111 2.59 7.37 10.97
N ALA A 112 1.66 8.06 11.63
CA ALA A 112 0.38 8.45 11.01
C ALA A 112 0.59 9.36 9.79
N ARG A 113 1.54 10.32 9.87
CA ARG A 113 1.90 11.19 8.76
C ARG A 113 2.49 10.41 7.59
N VAL A 114 3.35 9.44 7.87
CA VAL A 114 3.92 8.57 6.82
C VAL A 114 2.81 7.81 6.10
N ILE A 115 1.90 7.16 6.84
CA ILE A 115 0.82 6.37 6.25
C ILE A 115 -0.27 7.24 5.60
N ASN A 116 -0.29 8.55 5.85
CA ASN A 116 -1.15 9.46 5.08
C ASN A 116 -0.84 9.37 3.58
N GLY A 117 0.41 9.13 3.14
CA GLY A 117 0.71 8.93 1.72
C GLY A 117 -0.14 7.84 1.06
N PHE A 118 -0.41 6.75 1.78
CA PHE A 118 -1.36 5.73 1.35
C PHE A 118 -2.81 6.24 1.37
N SER A 119 -3.25 6.79 2.50
CA SER A 119 -4.65 7.14 2.72
C SER A 119 -5.11 8.33 1.88
N ASP A 120 -4.25 9.29 1.61
CA ASP A 120 -4.55 10.46 0.78
C ASP A 120 -4.80 10.03 -0.67
N LEU A 121 -4.02 9.07 -1.19
CA LEU A 121 -4.31 8.49 -2.50
C LEU A 121 -5.68 7.78 -2.52
N ILE A 122 -6.00 7.00 -1.48
CA ILE A 122 -7.30 6.32 -1.40
C ILE A 122 -8.45 7.34 -1.30
N LEU A 123 -8.28 8.41 -0.51
CA LEU A 123 -9.24 9.51 -0.42
C LEU A 123 -9.51 10.14 -1.79
N ASP A 124 -8.47 10.46 -2.52
CA ASP A 124 -8.58 11.09 -3.84
C ASP A 124 -9.26 10.18 -4.88
N LEU A 125 -9.00 8.87 -4.79
CA LEU A 125 -9.56 7.90 -5.75
C LEU A 125 -10.99 7.47 -5.43
N TYR A 126 -11.34 7.35 -4.15
CA TYR A 126 -12.62 6.75 -3.73
C TYR A 126 -13.55 7.70 -2.97
N GLY A 127 -13.04 8.81 -2.45
CA GLY A 127 -13.80 9.77 -1.66
C GLY A 127 -13.87 9.41 -0.17
N GLU A 128 -14.27 10.39 0.64
CA GLU A 128 -14.26 10.32 2.11
C GLU A 128 -15.15 9.21 2.66
N ASP A 129 -16.32 8.98 2.07
CA ASP A 129 -17.29 7.97 2.50
C ASP A 129 -16.78 6.53 2.39
N ARG A 130 -15.67 6.30 1.67
CA ARG A 130 -15.08 4.98 1.46
C ARG A 130 -13.77 4.76 2.19
N LEU A 131 -13.37 5.69 3.10
CA LEU A 131 -12.13 5.59 3.86
C LEU A 131 -12.18 4.51 4.93
N ALA A 132 -11.03 3.88 5.16
CA ALA A 132 -10.85 2.80 6.13
C ALA A 132 -10.72 3.27 7.58
N ALA A 133 -11.12 2.41 8.51
CA ALA A 133 -10.55 2.45 9.86
C ALA A 133 -9.06 2.05 9.78
N ARG A 134 -8.16 2.91 10.29
CA ARG A 134 -6.71 2.74 10.10
C ARG A 134 -5.96 2.61 11.43
N THR A 135 -4.91 1.79 11.40
CA THR A 135 -3.86 1.74 12.41
C THR A 135 -2.52 2.08 11.74
N SER A 136 -1.70 2.92 12.38
CA SER A 136 -0.35 3.28 11.92
C SER A 136 0.61 3.11 13.08
N ILE A 137 1.58 2.18 12.96
CA ILE A 137 2.53 1.86 14.03
C ILE A 137 3.96 1.81 13.50
N GLY A 138 4.91 2.11 14.39
CA GLY A 138 6.32 1.90 14.15
C GLY A 138 6.72 0.46 14.48
N VAL A 139 7.62 -0.08 13.68
CA VAL A 139 8.21 -1.41 13.90
C VAL A 139 9.74 -1.30 13.83
N PRO A 140 10.47 -2.16 14.53
CA PRO A 140 11.94 -2.12 14.53
C PRO A 140 12.53 -2.55 13.19
N HIS A 141 11.85 -3.42 12.44
CA HIS A 141 12.29 -3.92 11.13
C HIS A 141 11.10 -4.31 10.27
N LEU A 142 11.26 -4.17 8.95
CA LEU A 142 10.39 -4.73 7.93
C LEU A 142 11.20 -5.65 7.00
N PRO A 143 10.59 -6.61 6.31
CA PRO A 143 11.28 -7.44 5.32
C PRO A 143 12.04 -6.59 4.32
N PHE A 144 13.24 -7.04 3.93
CA PHE A 144 14.12 -6.34 2.97
C PHE A 144 14.52 -4.93 3.40
N ASP A 145 14.33 -4.58 4.66
CA ASP A 145 14.56 -3.23 5.20
C ASP A 145 13.72 -2.15 4.50
N MET A 146 12.55 -2.53 3.96
CA MET A 146 11.64 -1.56 3.36
C MET A 146 11.11 -0.56 4.40
N PRO A 147 10.88 0.73 4.01
CA PRO A 147 10.50 1.77 4.96
C PRO A 147 9.06 1.66 5.45
N VAL A 148 8.17 1.14 4.62
CA VAL A 148 6.75 0.99 4.93
C VAL A 148 6.20 -0.32 4.41
N GLU A 149 5.21 -0.86 5.10
CA GLU A 149 4.37 -1.98 4.66
C GLU A 149 2.92 -1.67 4.99
N VAL A 150 2.01 -2.06 4.12
CA VAL A 150 0.56 -1.88 4.34
C VAL A 150 -0.18 -3.13 3.95
N ASP A 151 -1.08 -3.59 4.82
CA ASP A 151 -2.14 -4.54 4.51
C ASP A 151 -3.52 -3.89 4.60
N ALA A 152 -4.52 -4.46 3.95
CA ALA A 152 -5.85 -3.89 3.91
C ALA A 152 -6.97 -4.93 3.82
N VAL A 153 -8.16 -4.50 4.18
CA VAL A 153 -9.42 -5.24 3.96
C VAL A 153 -10.40 -4.30 3.27
N VAL A 154 -11.04 -4.78 2.21
CA VAL A 154 -12.03 -4.01 1.44
C VAL A 154 -13.35 -4.78 1.32
N ALA A 155 -14.46 -4.03 1.29
CA ALA A 155 -15.75 -4.54 0.85
C ALA A 155 -15.91 -4.35 -0.65
N LEU A 156 -16.54 -5.30 -1.30
CA LEU A 156 -16.82 -5.31 -2.74
C LEU A 156 -18.29 -4.99 -2.98
N ALA A 157 -18.58 -4.32 -4.12
CA ALA A 157 -19.93 -4.02 -4.57
C ALA A 157 -20.62 -5.25 -5.16
#